data_99d49cd9f67eb8e5316073f7f2d53626
#
_entry.id   99d49cd9f67eb8e5316073f7f2d53626
#
_cell.length_a   1.000
_cell.length_b   1.000
_cell.length_c   1.000
_cell.angle_alpha   90.00
_cell.angle_beta   90.00
_cell.angle_gamma   90.00
#
_symmetry.space_group_name_H-M   'P 1'
#
loop_
_entity.id
_entity.type
_entity.pdbx_description
1 polymer ?
#
loop_
_entity_poly.entity_id
_entity_poly.type
_entity_poly.pdbx_seq_one_letter_code
_entity_poly.pdbx_strand_id
1 'polypeptide(L)'
;MGRALSLLLLALLLPKALGQSVNCEATDLVYDFSAPGSLTQVTVGGQPYYVANLTSYLLLLDGTTPMRFLPTAVTGGTGYRVACRVQTPNRDPIRGGTLCGAGRKFCLRVTGVSGSLPVDWTSRLYVMVQVVSGNATSFAPTPTLLFAVPDNRGLADIGRNTTALLHIYYWVEVSPHDLFPTLPATGALTLTYEVQGD
;
A
#
# COMPACT_ATOMS: atom_id res chain seq x y z
N MET A 1 60.66 -17.48 13.44
CA MET A 1 59.29 -17.90 13.81
C MET A 1 58.56 -16.71 14.41
N GLY A 2 57.43 -16.32 13.86
CA GLY A 2 56.55 -15.33 14.50
C GLY A 2 56.34 -14.01 13.75
N ARG A 3 55.65 -14.05 12.56
CA ARG A 3 55.04 -12.88 11.93
C ARG A 3 53.82 -13.35 11.14
N ALA A 4 52.76 -13.73 11.84
CA ALA A 4 51.49 -14.10 11.17
C ALA A 4 50.31 -13.97 12.14
N LEU A 5 50.13 -12.82 12.79
CA LEU A 5 48.97 -12.64 13.68
C LEU A 5 48.49 -11.18 13.78
N SER A 6 48.46 -10.43 12.70
CA SER A 6 47.97 -9.04 12.76
C SER A 6 47.06 -8.62 11.58
N LEU A 7 46.50 -9.55 10.84
CA LEU A 7 45.66 -9.22 9.67
C LEU A 7 44.20 -9.63 9.81
N LEU A 8 43.74 -10.07 10.96
CA LEU A 8 42.36 -10.60 11.12
C LEU A 8 41.42 -9.71 11.93
N LEU A 9 41.74 -8.48 12.24
CA LEU A 9 40.89 -7.63 13.07
C LEU A 9 40.38 -6.33 12.38
N LEU A 10 40.60 -6.18 11.09
CA LEU A 10 40.19 -4.95 10.38
C LEU A 10 38.93 -5.11 9.53
N ALA A 11 38.27 -6.27 9.54
CA ALA A 11 37.11 -6.57 8.72
C ALA A 11 35.76 -6.32 9.42
N LEU A 12 35.75 -5.81 10.64
CA LEU A 12 34.51 -5.70 11.45
C LEU A 12 33.97 -4.29 11.65
N LEU A 13 34.52 -3.29 10.98
CA LEU A 13 34.04 -1.90 11.08
C LEU A 13 33.68 -1.29 9.74
N LEU A 14 33.20 -2.09 8.77
CA LEU A 14 32.45 -1.50 7.65
C LEU A 14 31.12 -1.03 8.24
N PRO A 15 30.83 0.30 8.23
CA PRO A 15 29.49 0.74 8.56
C PRO A 15 28.56 0.02 7.60
N LYS A 16 27.61 -0.74 8.12
CA LYS A 16 26.50 -1.22 7.32
C LYS A 16 25.94 0.02 6.64
N ALA A 17 26.19 0.16 5.35
CA ALA A 17 25.51 1.16 4.56
C ALA A 17 24.01 0.91 4.83
N LEU A 18 23.35 1.83 5.53
CA LEU A 18 21.92 1.78 5.76
C LEU A 18 21.31 1.84 4.37
N GLY A 19 21.01 0.68 3.81
CA GLY A 19 20.31 0.57 2.54
C GLY A 19 18.91 1.13 2.69
N GLN A 20 18.28 1.42 1.58
CA GLN A 20 16.84 1.67 1.57
C GLN A 20 16.10 0.43 2.07
N SER A 21 15.02 0.63 2.80
CA SER A 21 14.16 -0.45 3.26
C SER A 21 12.72 -0.01 3.35
N VAL A 22 11.83 -0.95 3.08
CA VAL A 22 10.40 -0.81 3.34
C VAL A 22 9.95 -1.96 4.24
N ASN A 23 9.20 -1.60 5.26
CA ASN A 23 8.53 -2.55 6.14
C ASN A 23 7.06 -2.14 6.26
N CYS A 24 6.18 -2.93 5.66
CA CYS A 24 4.74 -2.77 5.77
C CYS A 24 4.19 -3.81 6.76
N GLU A 25 3.32 -3.39 7.68
CA GLU A 25 2.74 -4.25 8.71
C GLU A 25 1.93 -5.39 8.12
N ALA A 26 1.36 -5.17 6.93
CA ALA A 26 0.51 -6.13 6.25
C ALA A 26 0.61 -5.98 4.74
N THR A 27 0.31 -7.07 4.05
CA THR A 27 0.28 -7.13 2.58
C THR A 27 -1.04 -7.67 2.04
N ASP A 28 -1.85 -8.32 2.89
CA ASP A 28 -3.06 -9.01 2.44
C ASP A 28 -4.31 -8.21 2.80
N LEU A 29 -5.10 -7.93 1.77
CA LEU A 29 -6.40 -7.28 1.85
C LEU A 29 -7.49 -8.32 1.63
N VAL A 30 -8.36 -8.50 2.61
CA VAL A 30 -9.50 -9.43 2.52
C VAL A 30 -10.78 -8.63 2.33
N TYR A 31 -11.56 -8.96 1.33
CA TYR A 31 -12.88 -8.41 1.06
C TYR A 31 -13.90 -9.52 1.15
N ASP A 32 -14.71 -9.53 2.21
CA ASP A 32 -15.72 -10.56 2.44
C ASP A 32 -17.10 -9.95 2.55
N PHE A 33 -17.80 -9.92 1.41
CA PHE A 33 -19.16 -9.44 1.32
C PHE A 33 -20.20 -10.44 1.85
N SER A 34 -19.78 -11.66 2.18
CA SER A 34 -20.64 -12.68 2.82
C SER A 34 -20.52 -12.69 4.34
N ALA A 35 -19.47 -12.06 4.90
CA ALA A 35 -19.28 -12.03 6.35
C ALA A 35 -20.45 -11.30 7.03
N PRO A 36 -21.06 -11.92 8.06
CA PRO A 36 -22.02 -11.21 8.88
C PRO A 36 -21.34 -10.06 9.62
N GLY A 37 -22.02 -8.93 9.73
CA GLY A 37 -21.47 -7.77 10.42
C GLY A 37 -22.49 -6.65 10.53
N SER A 38 -22.22 -5.71 11.44
CA SER A 38 -22.94 -4.45 11.49
C SER A 38 -22.42 -3.51 10.39
N LEU A 39 -23.24 -2.57 10.00
CA LEU A 39 -22.83 -1.50 9.12
C LEU A 39 -21.66 -0.73 9.76
N THR A 40 -20.47 -0.89 9.20
CA THR A 40 -19.25 -0.27 9.71
C THR A 40 -18.79 0.79 8.75
N GLN A 41 -18.70 2.03 9.25
CA GLN A 41 -18.24 3.18 8.49
C GLN A 41 -16.95 3.73 9.10
N VAL A 42 -15.98 4.01 8.25
CA VAL A 42 -14.66 4.53 8.61
C VAL A 42 -14.43 5.85 7.89
N THR A 43 -14.00 6.87 8.62
CA THR A 43 -13.65 8.16 8.03
C THR A 43 -12.19 8.14 7.59
N VAL A 44 -11.95 8.34 6.29
CA VAL A 44 -10.62 8.43 5.71
C VAL A 44 -10.54 9.71 4.87
N GLY A 45 -9.54 10.54 5.15
CA GLY A 45 -9.40 11.83 4.46
C GLY A 45 -10.61 12.77 4.62
N GLY A 46 -11.35 12.65 5.73
CA GLY A 46 -12.56 13.43 5.99
C GLY A 46 -13.83 12.91 5.31
N GLN A 47 -13.74 11.81 4.56
CA GLN A 47 -14.88 11.19 3.88
C GLN A 47 -15.23 9.84 4.51
N PRO A 48 -16.52 9.51 4.66
CA PRO A 48 -16.96 8.22 5.18
C PRO A 48 -16.90 7.13 4.11
N TYR A 49 -16.40 5.96 4.49
CA TYR A 49 -16.38 4.76 3.65
C TYR A 49 -16.88 3.56 4.42
N TYR A 50 -17.55 2.66 3.72
CA TYR A 50 -18.03 1.41 4.29
C TYR A 50 -16.97 0.31 4.23
N VAL A 51 -16.98 -0.55 5.24
CA VAL A 51 -16.18 -1.78 5.26
C VAL A 51 -16.97 -2.87 4.54
N ALA A 52 -16.28 -3.67 3.72
CA ALA A 52 -16.88 -4.80 3.02
C ALA A 52 -17.42 -5.83 4.02
N ASN A 53 -18.72 -6.06 4.03
CA ASN A 53 -19.45 -7.10 4.73
C ASN A 53 -20.85 -7.24 4.13
N LEU A 54 -21.63 -8.22 4.60
CA LEU A 54 -22.95 -8.48 4.06
C LEU A 54 -23.91 -7.29 4.23
N THR A 55 -23.88 -6.61 5.36
CA THR A 55 -24.77 -5.46 5.61
C THR A 55 -24.44 -4.28 4.68
N SER A 56 -23.15 -3.98 4.50
CA SER A 56 -22.71 -2.95 3.58
C SER A 56 -23.04 -3.30 2.11
N TYR A 57 -22.95 -4.59 1.77
CA TYR A 57 -23.34 -5.11 0.48
C TYR A 57 -24.83 -4.91 0.19
N LEU A 58 -25.69 -5.16 1.18
CA LEU A 58 -27.15 -4.96 1.01
C LEU A 58 -27.51 -3.49 0.74
N LEU A 59 -26.76 -2.53 1.31
CA LEU A 59 -26.94 -1.12 0.97
C LEU A 59 -26.63 -0.82 -0.49
N LEU A 60 -25.66 -1.52 -1.08
CA LEU A 60 -25.36 -1.35 -2.50
C LEU A 60 -26.50 -1.81 -3.40
N LEU A 61 -27.24 -2.86 -3.00
CA LEU A 61 -28.37 -3.36 -3.77
C LEU A 61 -29.55 -2.39 -3.81
N ASP A 62 -29.71 -1.56 -2.77
CA ASP A 62 -30.72 -0.51 -2.71
C ASP A 62 -30.32 0.75 -3.49
N GLY A 63 -29.04 0.82 -3.90
CA GLY A 63 -28.47 1.95 -4.63
C GLY A 63 -28.44 1.75 -6.14
N THR A 64 -28.16 2.83 -6.85
CA THR A 64 -27.99 2.83 -8.31
C THR A 64 -26.57 3.16 -8.74
N THR A 65 -25.73 3.57 -7.80
CA THR A 65 -24.36 4.05 -8.04
C THR A 65 -23.32 3.09 -7.47
N PRO A 66 -22.14 2.96 -8.12
CA PRO A 66 -21.04 2.18 -7.57
C PRO A 66 -20.63 2.71 -6.21
N MET A 67 -20.24 1.80 -5.32
CA MET A 67 -19.72 2.12 -3.99
C MET A 67 -18.31 1.59 -3.83
N ARG A 68 -17.51 2.30 -3.01
CA ARG A 68 -16.13 1.91 -2.67
C ARG A 68 -16.08 1.37 -1.26
N PHE A 69 -15.57 0.16 -1.13
CA PHE A 69 -15.49 -0.55 0.14
C PHE A 69 -14.04 -0.71 0.58
N LEU A 70 -13.79 -0.41 1.84
CA LEU A 70 -12.57 -0.82 2.54
C LEU A 70 -12.56 -2.34 2.71
N PRO A 71 -11.38 -2.98 2.84
CA PRO A 71 -11.32 -4.41 3.13
C PRO A 71 -12.00 -4.74 4.46
N THR A 72 -12.56 -5.93 4.55
CA THR A 72 -13.10 -6.50 5.80
C THR A 72 -12.00 -6.66 6.84
N ALA A 73 -10.82 -7.06 6.38
CA ALA A 73 -9.62 -7.18 7.19
C ALA A 73 -8.37 -6.87 6.38
N VAL A 74 -7.35 -6.38 7.08
CA VAL A 74 -5.97 -6.25 6.58
C VAL A 74 -5.14 -7.19 7.45
N THR A 75 -4.73 -8.34 6.91
CA THR A 75 -4.08 -9.40 7.67
C THR A 75 -2.73 -8.94 8.20
N GLY A 76 -2.55 -8.98 9.52
CA GLY A 76 -1.35 -8.51 10.20
C GLY A 76 -1.31 -6.99 10.45
N GLY A 77 -2.23 -6.23 9.87
CA GLY A 77 -2.33 -4.79 10.07
C GLY A 77 -3.30 -4.38 11.18
N THR A 78 -3.32 -3.10 11.48
CA THR A 78 -4.25 -2.49 12.43
C THR A 78 -5.32 -1.68 11.70
N GLY A 79 -6.58 -1.98 11.96
CA GLY A 79 -7.71 -1.34 11.28
C GLY A 79 -7.80 -1.75 9.81
N TYR A 80 -8.19 -0.82 8.95
CA TYR A 80 -8.50 -1.04 7.54
C TYR A 80 -7.43 -0.44 6.62
N ARG A 81 -6.18 -0.36 7.08
CA ARG A 81 -5.06 0.25 6.38
C ARG A 81 -3.81 -0.62 6.47
N VAL A 82 -2.92 -0.42 5.52
CA VAL A 82 -1.55 -0.91 5.58
C VAL A 82 -0.66 0.22 6.09
N ALA A 83 0.04 0.02 7.19
CA ALA A 83 1.04 0.97 7.66
C ALA A 83 2.42 0.53 7.16
N CYS A 84 3.07 1.43 6.42
CA CYS A 84 4.41 1.20 5.86
C CYS A 84 5.42 2.17 6.45
N ARG A 85 6.52 1.63 6.96
CA ARG A 85 7.69 2.40 7.37
C ARG A 85 8.76 2.28 6.31
N VAL A 86 9.18 3.42 5.77
CA VAL A 86 10.20 3.51 4.73
C VAL A 86 11.42 4.21 5.29
N GLN A 87 12.59 3.61 5.17
CA GLN A 87 13.86 4.22 5.54
C GLN A 87 14.71 4.43 4.30
N THR A 88 15.33 5.59 4.20
CA THR A 88 16.18 5.98 3.09
C THR A 88 17.56 6.41 3.58
N PRO A 89 18.64 6.10 2.85
CA PRO A 89 20.00 6.50 3.22
C PRO A 89 20.23 7.99 3.01
N ASN A 90 21.34 8.47 3.62
CA ASN A 90 21.81 9.85 3.42
C ASN A 90 22.66 9.97 2.14
N ARG A 91 22.13 9.47 1.04
CA ARG A 91 22.70 9.62 -0.30
C ARG A 91 21.60 9.85 -1.30
N ASP A 92 21.91 10.49 -2.41
CA ASP A 92 20.96 10.56 -3.51
C ASP A 92 20.86 9.18 -4.19
N PRO A 93 19.67 8.81 -4.68
CA PRO A 93 19.51 7.60 -5.45
C PRO A 93 20.34 7.68 -6.74
N ILE A 94 21.00 6.59 -7.11
CA ILE A 94 21.89 6.51 -8.28
C ILE A 94 21.08 6.66 -9.57
N ARG A 95 19.90 6.11 -9.61
CA ARG A 95 18.95 6.23 -10.72
C ARG A 95 17.84 7.21 -10.33
N GLY A 96 18.18 8.47 -10.32
CA GLY A 96 17.16 9.50 -10.18
C GLY A 96 16.53 9.79 -11.53
N GLY A 97 15.24 10.01 -11.55
CA GLY A 97 14.68 10.80 -12.61
C GLY A 97 13.46 10.28 -13.32
N THR A 98 13.14 9.01 -13.33
CA THR A 98 11.93 8.53 -14.01
C THR A 98 11.03 7.65 -13.15
N LEU A 99 11.54 7.15 -12.04
CA LEU A 99 10.75 6.36 -11.12
C LEU A 99 10.00 7.30 -10.18
N CYS A 100 8.69 7.17 -10.08
CA CYS A 100 7.81 8.04 -9.30
C CYS A 100 7.86 9.54 -9.67
N GLY A 101 8.12 9.88 -10.92
CA GLY A 101 8.15 11.26 -11.39
C GLY A 101 9.54 11.90 -11.41
N ALA A 102 9.61 13.18 -11.75
CA ALA A 102 10.87 13.89 -11.89
C ALA A 102 11.52 14.18 -10.54
N GLY A 103 12.80 13.87 -10.40
CA GLY A 103 13.59 14.21 -9.23
C GLY A 103 14.42 13.05 -8.70
N ARG A 104 15.40 13.38 -7.84
CA ARG A 104 16.27 12.42 -7.17
C ARG A 104 15.67 12.03 -5.83
N LYS A 105 14.58 11.29 -5.84
CA LYS A 105 13.90 10.81 -4.64
C LYS A 105 13.74 9.30 -4.68
N PHE A 106 13.64 8.70 -3.52
CA PHE A 106 13.27 7.31 -3.41
C PHE A 106 11.77 7.16 -3.67
N CYS A 107 11.39 6.10 -4.34
CA CYS A 107 10.00 5.84 -4.71
C CYS A 107 9.46 4.62 -3.97
N LEU A 108 8.44 4.82 -3.12
CA LEU A 108 7.63 3.70 -2.65
C LEU A 108 6.62 3.33 -3.72
N ARG A 109 6.56 2.05 -4.09
CA ARG A 109 5.66 1.54 -5.14
C ARG A 109 5.09 0.17 -4.80
N VAL A 110 3.98 -0.17 -5.45
CA VAL A 110 3.43 -1.53 -5.49
C VAL A 110 3.99 -2.23 -6.73
N THR A 111 4.84 -3.23 -6.54
CA THR A 111 5.46 -3.98 -7.64
C THR A 111 4.64 -5.18 -8.07
N GLY A 112 3.83 -5.73 -7.19
CA GLY A 112 2.98 -6.86 -7.47
C GLY A 112 1.63 -6.75 -6.77
N VAL A 113 0.60 -7.22 -7.45
CA VAL A 113 -0.72 -7.49 -6.87
C VAL A 113 -1.11 -8.88 -7.36
N SER A 114 -1.40 -9.79 -6.44
CA SER A 114 -1.85 -11.14 -6.74
C SER A 114 -3.10 -11.48 -5.94
N GLY A 115 -3.79 -12.54 -6.33
CA GLY A 115 -5.05 -12.93 -5.72
C GLY A 115 -6.25 -12.66 -6.62
N SER A 116 -7.43 -12.81 -6.07
CA SER A 116 -8.69 -12.62 -6.80
C SER A 116 -9.73 -11.93 -5.93
N LEU A 117 -10.55 -11.12 -6.56
CA LEU A 117 -11.76 -10.56 -5.99
C LEU A 117 -12.95 -11.00 -6.85
N PRO A 118 -14.18 -10.95 -6.32
CA PRO A 118 -15.38 -11.27 -7.10
C PRO A 118 -15.68 -10.27 -8.22
N VAL A 119 -14.93 -9.18 -8.30
CA VAL A 119 -15.02 -8.16 -9.36
C VAL A 119 -13.66 -7.99 -10.02
N ASP A 120 -13.63 -7.47 -11.22
CA ASP A 120 -12.36 -7.09 -11.88
C ASP A 120 -11.69 -5.94 -11.12
N TRP A 121 -10.76 -6.31 -10.24
CA TRP A 121 -10.05 -5.35 -9.41
C TRP A 121 -9.04 -4.50 -10.20
N THR A 122 -8.60 -4.95 -11.37
CA THR A 122 -7.57 -4.24 -12.16
C THR A 122 -8.02 -2.85 -12.59
N SER A 123 -9.31 -2.67 -12.81
CA SER A 123 -9.93 -1.41 -13.17
C SER A 123 -10.66 -0.71 -12.00
N ARG A 124 -10.65 -1.29 -10.79
CA ARG A 124 -11.53 -0.87 -9.68
C ARG A 124 -10.84 -0.83 -8.31
N LEU A 125 -9.55 -1.09 -8.23
CA LEU A 125 -8.79 -0.97 -7.00
C LEU A 125 -8.26 0.46 -6.87
N TYR A 126 -8.76 1.16 -5.87
CA TYR A 126 -8.35 2.52 -5.53
C TYR A 126 -7.38 2.51 -4.37
N VAL A 127 -6.48 3.46 -4.34
CA VAL A 127 -5.50 3.66 -3.28
C VAL A 127 -5.50 5.12 -2.82
N MET A 128 -5.24 5.34 -1.55
CA MET A 128 -4.92 6.64 -0.98
C MET A 128 -3.75 6.48 -0.01
N VAL A 129 -2.81 7.41 -0.07
CA VAL A 129 -1.63 7.40 0.78
C VAL A 129 -1.60 8.66 1.63
N GLN A 130 -1.64 8.47 2.93
CA GLN A 130 -1.45 9.54 3.92
C GLN A 130 -0.03 9.49 4.46
N VAL A 131 0.68 10.60 4.37
CA VAL A 131 1.97 10.77 5.03
C VAL A 131 1.71 11.13 6.49
N VAL A 132 2.07 10.22 7.40
CA VAL A 132 1.91 10.43 8.85
C VAL A 132 3.11 11.19 9.41
N SER A 133 4.31 10.82 8.96
CA SER A 133 5.55 11.49 9.37
C SER A 133 6.67 11.26 8.37
N GLY A 134 7.73 12.07 8.48
CA GLY A 134 8.91 12.00 7.63
C GLY A 134 8.80 12.87 6.37
N ASN A 135 9.89 12.93 5.62
CA ASN A 135 9.96 13.69 4.36
C ASN A 135 9.46 12.83 3.21
N ALA A 136 8.17 12.88 2.96
CA ALA A 136 7.51 12.16 1.88
C ALA A 136 6.41 13.01 1.22
N THR A 137 6.12 12.71 -0.04
CA THR A 137 5.02 13.32 -0.80
C THR A 137 4.18 12.23 -1.45
N SER A 138 2.89 12.20 -1.14
CA SER A 138 1.95 11.21 -1.70
C SER A 138 1.63 11.53 -3.17
N PHE A 139 1.55 10.51 -4.02
CA PHE A 139 0.99 10.60 -5.39
C PHE A 139 -0.52 10.31 -5.42
N ALA A 140 -1.07 9.74 -4.34
CA ALA A 140 -2.48 9.49 -4.19
C ALA A 140 -2.98 10.08 -2.85
N PRO A 141 -3.00 11.43 -2.69
CA PRO A 141 -3.50 12.07 -1.47
C PRO A 141 -5.02 11.95 -1.32
N THR A 142 -5.71 11.59 -2.39
CA THR A 142 -7.14 11.26 -2.44
C THR A 142 -7.30 9.89 -3.11
N PRO A 143 -8.47 9.21 -2.93
CA PRO A 143 -8.70 7.92 -3.57
C PRO A 143 -8.50 7.98 -5.09
N THR A 144 -7.44 7.34 -5.55
CA THR A 144 -7.01 7.30 -6.95
C THR A 144 -6.95 5.84 -7.40
N LEU A 145 -7.35 5.55 -8.62
CA LEU A 145 -7.24 4.21 -9.18
C LEU A 145 -5.76 3.77 -9.15
N LEU A 146 -5.47 2.60 -8.56
CA LEU A 146 -4.10 2.13 -8.36
C LEU A 146 -3.29 2.08 -9.67
N PHE A 147 -3.94 1.69 -10.77
CA PHE A 147 -3.29 1.62 -12.08
C PHE A 147 -3.20 2.97 -12.81
N ALA A 148 -3.81 4.03 -12.26
CA ALA A 148 -3.68 5.39 -12.76
C ALA A 148 -2.63 6.22 -12.00
N VAL A 149 -2.07 5.70 -10.88
CA VAL A 149 -0.93 6.36 -10.23
C VAL A 149 0.32 6.24 -11.11
N PRO A 150 1.20 7.25 -11.12
CA PRO A 150 2.31 7.31 -12.07
C PRO A 150 3.35 6.20 -11.82
N ASP A 151 4.18 5.97 -12.85
CA ASP A 151 5.38 5.15 -12.81
C ASP A 151 5.19 3.77 -12.18
N ASN A 152 4.36 2.95 -12.82
CA ASN A 152 4.11 1.58 -12.38
C ASN A 152 3.65 1.50 -10.92
N ARG A 153 2.61 2.23 -10.58
CA ARG A 153 1.98 2.21 -9.25
C ARG A 153 2.87 2.79 -8.14
N GLY A 154 3.56 3.86 -8.44
CA GLY A 154 4.24 4.68 -7.45
C GLY A 154 3.26 5.28 -6.46
N LEU A 155 3.53 5.13 -5.16
CA LEU A 155 2.64 5.57 -4.09
C LEU A 155 3.09 6.88 -3.47
N ALA A 156 4.40 7.04 -3.27
CA ALA A 156 4.97 8.23 -2.67
C ALA A 156 6.43 8.44 -3.05
N ASP A 157 6.82 9.70 -3.21
CA ASP A 157 8.21 10.14 -3.17
C ASP A 157 8.68 10.19 -1.72
N ILE A 158 9.86 9.67 -1.45
CA ILE A 158 10.51 9.68 -0.13
C ILE A 158 11.83 10.44 -0.24
N GLY A 159 12.02 11.44 0.61
CA GLY A 159 13.28 12.17 0.68
C GLY A 159 14.45 11.29 1.15
N ARG A 160 15.68 11.76 0.95
CA ARG A 160 16.88 11.10 1.50
C ARG A 160 16.98 11.31 3.01
N ASN A 161 17.74 10.45 3.68
CA ASN A 161 18.04 10.53 5.13
C ASN A 161 16.79 10.69 5.98
N THR A 162 15.75 9.90 5.68
CA THR A 162 14.49 9.99 6.40
C THR A 162 13.95 8.62 6.76
N THR A 163 13.13 8.61 7.80
CA THR A 163 12.19 7.53 8.08
C THR A 163 10.80 8.10 7.90
N ALA A 164 10.10 7.66 6.89
CA ALA A 164 8.71 8.05 6.64
C ALA A 164 7.76 6.96 7.14
N LEU A 165 6.65 7.37 7.76
CA LEU A 165 5.52 6.52 8.09
C LEU A 165 4.35 6.91 7.21
N LEU A 166 3.81 5.93 6.53
CA LEU A 166 2.72 6.08 5.58
C LEU A 166 1.56 5.18 5.98
N HIS A 167 0.35 5.71 5.94
CA HIS A 167 -0.88 4.92 6.02
C HIS A 167 -1.48 4.81 4.62
N ILE A 168 -1.66 3.58 4.15
CA ILE A 168 -2.14 3.27 2.81
C ILE A 168 -3.49 2.58 2.94
N TYR A 169 -4.50 3.18 2.33
CA TYR A 169 -5.86 2.67 2.29
C TYR A 169 -6.16 2.17 0.89
N TYR A 170 -6.90 1.07 0.81
CA TYR A 170 -7.33 0.49 -0.44
C TYR A 170 -8.84 0.32 -0.45
N TRP A 171 -9.45 0.59 -1.58
CA TRP A 171 -10.88 0.37 -1.80
C TRP A 171 -11.08 -0.44 -3.06
N VAL A 172 -12.01 -1.37 -3.01
CA VAL A 172 -12.60 -1.94 -4.22
C VAL A 172 -13.89 -1.22 -4.55
N GLU A 173 -14.05 -0.80 -5.80
CA GLU A 173 -15.30 -0.24 -6.29
C GLU A 173 -16.18 -1.35 -6.84
N VAL A 174 -17.41 -1.41 -6.35
CA VAL A 174 -18.39 -2.43 -6.70
C VAL A 174 -19.66 -1.73 -7.19
N SER A 175 -20.19 -2.17 -8.32
CA SER A 175 -21.41 -1.69 -8.91
C SER A 175 -22.58 -2.64 -8.61
N PRO A 176 -23.81 -2.17 -8.45
CA PRO A 176 -24.97 -3.03 -8.29
C PRO A 176 -25.11 -4.09 -9.40
N HIS A 177 -24.64 -3.77 -10.61
CA HIS A 177 -24.72 -4.68 -11.76
C HIS A 177 -23.64 -5.78 -11.73
N ASP A 178 -22.56 -5.64 -10.95
CA ASP A 178 -21.50 -6.63 -10.90
C ASP A 178 -21.85 -7.85 -10.05
N LEU A 179 -22.89 -7.75 -9.28
CA LEU A 179 -23.12 -8.56 -8.11
C LEU A 179 -24.06 -9.74 -8.35
N PHE A 180 -24.69 -9.82 -9.49
CA PHE A 180 -25.60 -10.91 -9.77
C PHE A 180 -25.05 -11.80 -10.90
N PRO A 181 -24.89 -13.11 -10.72
CA PRO A 181 -25.29 -13.98 -9.61
C PRO A 181 -24.13 -14.36 -8.63
N THR A 182 -23.00 -13.68 -8.63
CA THR A 182 -21.75 -14.15 -8.04
C THR A 182 -21.47 -13.63 -6.62
N LEU A 183 -22.18 -12.64 -6.15
CA LEU A 183 -22.08 -12.14 -4.80
C LEU A 183 -23.30 -12.51 -3.94
N PRO A 184 -23.18 -12.59 -2.61
CA PRO A 184 -22.03 -12.22 -1.79
C PRO A 184 -20.87 -13.21 -1.91
N ALA A 185 -19.65 -12.70 -1.98
CA ALA A 185 -18.46 -13.52 -2.17
C ALA A 185 -17.25 -12.95 -1.42
N THR A 186 -16.29 -13.82 -1.18
CA THR A 186 -15.02 -13.49 -0.51
C THR A 186 -13.90 -13.46 -1.53
N GLY A 187 -12.98 -12.51 -1.38
CA GLY A 187 -11.77 -12.45 -2.15
C GLY A 187 -10.64 -11.83 -1.35
N ALA A 188 -9.42 -12.07 -1.78
CA ALA A 188 -8.24 -11.50 -1.16
C ALA A 188 -7.21 -11.08 -2.22
N LEU A 189 -6.50 -10.00 -1.93
CA LEU A 189 -5.38 -9.50 -2.71
C LEU A 189 -4.15 -9.42 -1.83
N THR A 190 -3.03 -9.91 -2.34
CA THR A 190 -1.70 -9.75 -1.74
C THR A 190 -0.93 -8.69 -2.51
N LEU A 191 -0.40 -7.71 -1.80
CA LEU A 191 0.37 -6.60 -2.35
C LEU A 191 1.85 -6.78 -2.05
N THR A 192 2.70 -6.49 -3.03
CA THR A 192 4.16 -6.45 -2.85
C THR A 192 4.62 -5.00 -2.97
N TYR A 193 5.36 -4.55 -1.97
CA TYR A 193 5.89 -3.19 -1.90
C TYR A 193 7.40 -3.18 -2.10
N GLU A 194 7.87 -2.16 -2.75
CA GLU A 194 9.29 -1.90 -2.95
C GLU A 194 9.57 -0.41 -2.79
N VAL A 195 10.74 -0.07 -2.26
CA VAL A 195 11.28 1.27 -2.38
C VAL A 195 12.43 1.25 -3.39
N GLN A 196 12.30 2.03 -4.45
CA GLN A 196 13.31 2.15 -5.49
C GLN A 196 14.05 3.48 -5.36
N GLY A 197 15.33 3.45 -5.63
CA GLY A 197 16.18 4.64 -5.53
C GLY A 197 17.64 4.38 -5.82
N ASP A 198 17.95 3.16 -6.23
CA ASP A 198 19.32 2.76 -6.61
C ASP A 198 19.57 2.85 -8.12
#